data_bc00cc266195b203a4e57cda01aaa76e
#
_entry.id   bc00cc266195b203a4e57cda01aaa76e
#
_cell.length_a   1.000
_cell.length_b   1.000
_cell.length_c   1.000
_cell.angle_alpha   90.00
_cell.angle_beta   90.00
_cell.angle_gamma   90.00
#
_symmetry.space_group_name_H-M   'P 1'
#
loop_
_entity.id
_entity.type
_entity.pdbx_description
1 polymer ?
#
loop_
_entity_poly.entity_id
_entity_poly.type
_entity_poly.pdbx_seq_one_letter_code
_entity_poly.pdbx_strand_id
1 'polypeptide(L)'
;MQESLINSSFKYCEDLTKKHYENFPVASLLIPKDKRKYIYAIYAFARAADDFADEPGIEGSKEKRLALLDEWNGKLNDCYTGKAYDPIFIALSATVKDCDIPKELLESLLNAFRQDVKKSRYENFNEVLDYCKNSANPVGRLVLLIFDIQNDEMFGKSDKICTALQLANFWQDVKVDLLKDRIYIPEDDMVQFGVSDVDLVNKNDSSAFRNLINFQVERTEKLFEEGKELFELLKNESKSKRLIFELKLTWLGGKEILNKIKAIDYDVLKTRPKLNLFDKLKLIMKTII
;
A
#
# COMPACT_ATOMS: atom_id res chain seq x y z
N MET A 1 19.02 -20.79 22.07
CA MET A 1 18.88 -21.27 20.70
C MET A 1 17.68 -20.65 19.98
N GLN A 2 16.49 -20.68 20.56
CA GLN A 2 15.26 -20.12 19.91
C GLN A 2 15.35 -18.58 19.70
N GLU A 3 15.85 -17.82 20.67
CA GLU A 3 16.00 -16.36 20.56
C GLU A 3 17.04 -15.96 19.48
N SER A 4 18.13 -16.71 19.35
CA SER A 4 19.14 -16.49 18.30
C SER A 4 18.55 -16.71 16.90
N LEU A 5 17.66 -17.71 16.72
CA LEU A 5 16.98 -17.99 15.47
C LEU A 5 15.98 -16.87 15.11
N ILE A 6 15.22 -16.37 16.07
CA ILE A 6 14.29 -15.25 15.88
C ILE A 6 15.06 -13.99 15.45
N ASN A 7 16.17 -13.67 16.14
CA ASN A 7 16.98 -12.50 15.83
C ASN A 7 17.62 -12.59 14.43
N SER A 8 18.12 -13.77 14.01
CA SER A 8 18.65 -13.97 12.66
C SER A 8 17.56 -13.86 11.60
N SER A 9 16.33 -14.29 11.89
CA SER A 9 15.17 -14.19 11.01
C SER A 9 14.74 -12.72 10.82
N PHE A 10 14.69 -11.92 11.88
CA PHE A 10 14.46 -10.47 11.76
C PHE A 10 15.58 -9.79 10.95
N LYS A 11 16.84 -10.20 11.14
CA LYS A 11 17.94 -9.67 10.33
C LYS A 11 17.79 -10.00 8.85
N TYR A 12 17.37 -11.22 8.53
CA TYR A 12 17.05 -11.62 7.15
C TYR A 12 15.98 -10.72 6.53
N CYS A 13 14.87 -10.46 7.24
CA CYS A 13 13.79 -9.56 6.78
C CYS A 13 14.29 -8.11 6.60
N GLU A 14 15.14 -7.62 7.50
CA GLU A 14 15.77 -6.30 7.36
C GLU A 14 16.60 -6.20 6.08
N ASP A 15 17.45 -7.19 5.82
CA ASP A 15 18.35 -7.20 4.67
C ASP A 15 17.58 -7.33 3.36
N LEU A 16 16.51 -8.14 3.33
CA LEU A 16 15.60 -8.25 2.20
C LEU A 16 14.91 -6.91 1.92
N THR A 17 14.36 -6.27 2.96
CA THR A 17 13.69 -4.96 2.83
C THR A 17 14.65 -3.90 2.28
N LYS A 18 15.89 -3.86 2.76
CA LYS A 18 16.89 -2.87 2.31
C LYS A 18 17.31 -3.05 0.84
N LYS A 19 17.24 -4.25 0.29
CA LYS A 19 17.55 -4.52 -1.11
C LYS A 19 16.45 -4.00 -2.06
N HIS A 20 15.20 -3.96 -1.60
CA HIS A 20 14.03 -3.56 -2.39
C HIS A 20 13.53 -2.14 -2.03
N TYR A 21 14.39 -1.29 -1.44
CA TYR A 21 14.06 -0.01 -0.81
C TYR A 21 13.54 1.10 -1.76
N GLU A 22 13.42 0.85 -3.06
CA GLU A 22 13.12 1.91 -4.04
C GLU A 22 11.68 2.48 -3.94
N ASN A 23 10.73 1.76 -3.36
CA ASN A 23 9.31 2.08 -3.52
C ASN A 23 8.57 2.62 -2.28
N PHE A 24 9.09 2.46 -1.05
CA PHE A 24 8.42 2.99 0.15
C PHE A 24 9.43 3.35 1.23
N PRO A 25 9.31 4.50 1.89
CA PRO A 25 10.09 4.80 3.10
C PRO A 25 9.58 3.99 4.32
N VAL A 26 9.19 2.72 4.11
CA VAL A 26 8.66 1.79 5.12
C VAL A 26 9.67 1.57 6.27
N ALA A 27 10.95 1.82 5.98
CA ALA A 27 12.03 1.73 6.96
C ALA A 27 12.58 3.10 7.33
N SER A 28 11.72 4.10 7.42
CA SER A 28 12.12 5.44 7.84
C SER A 28 12.94 5.37 9.11
N LEU A 29 14.05 6.13 9.15
CA LEU A 29 14.88 6.30 10.34
C LEU A 29 14.11 6.88 11.53
N LEU A 30 12.91 7.42 11.28
CA LEU A 30 12.01 7.99 12.28
C LEU A 30 11.28 6.93 13.10
N ILE A 31 11.06 5.72 12.55
CA ILE A 31 10.46 4.62 13.30
C ILE A 31 11.45 4.14 14.38
N PRO A 32 11.01 3.98 15.64
CA PRO A 32 11.84 3.44 16.72
C PRO A 32 12.49 2.10 16.34
N LYS A 33 13.76 1.89 16.73
CA LYS A 33 14.52 0.69 16.33
C LYS A 33 13.85 -0.61 16.74
N ASP A 34 13.23 -0.63 17.92
CA ASP A 34 12.51 -1.77 18.49
C ASP A 34 11.25 -2.13 17.68
N LYS A 35 10.61 -1.17 17.05
CA LYS A 35 9.41 -1.37 16.22
C LYS A 35 9.75 -1.71 14.75
N ARG A 36 10.92 -1.28 14.23
CA ARG A 36 11.30 -1.50 12.82
C ARG A 36 11.36 -2.96 12.41
N LYS A 37 11.83 -3.84 13.31
CA LYS A 37 11.94 -5.27 13.04
C LYS A 37 10.60 -5.89 12.64
N TYR A 38 9.52 -5.46 13.25
CA TYR A 38 8.15 -5.92 12.93
C TYR A 38 7.69 -5.44 11.56
N ILE A 39 7.99 -4.18 11.23
CA ILE A 39 7.69 -3.64 9.88
C ILE A 39 8.46 -4.40 8.81
N TYR A 40 9.75 -4.72 9.04
CA TYR A 40 10.54 -5.51 8.11
C TYR A 40 9.98 -6.91 7.90
N ALA A 41 9.48 -7.57 8.95
CA ALA A 41 8.88 -8.89 8.85
C ALA A 41 7.59 -8.86 8.01
N ILE A 42 6.70 -7.88 8.26
CA ILE A 42 5.47 -7.70 7.49
C ILE A 42 5.79 -7.33 6.03
N TYR A 43 6.74 -6.43 5.81
CA TYR A 43 7.15 -6.05 4.46
C TYR A 43 7.73 -7.24 3.69
N ALA A 44 8.62 -8.03 4.32
CA ALA A 44 9.21 -9.20 3.69
C ALA A 44 8.14 -10.23 3.28
N PHE A 45 7.14 -10.45 4.16
CA PHE A 45 5.99 -11.29 3.86
C PHE A 45 5.18 -10.79 2.67
N ALA A 46 4.81 -9.50 2.68
CA ALA A 46 4.01 -8.89 1.62
C ALA A 46 4.77 -8.82 0.30
N ARG A 47 6.06 -8.45 0.31
CA ARG A 47 6.89 -8.34 -0.89
C ARG A 47 7.07 -9.69 -1.60
N ALA A 48 7.34 -10.75 -0.84
CA ALA A 48 7.47 -12.09 -1.43
C ALA A 48 6.15 -12.57 -2.07
N ALA A 49 5.01 -12.25 -1.46
CA ALA A 49 3.70 -12.57 -2.03
C ALA A 49 3.38 -11.72 -3.29
N ASP A 50 3.77 -10.44 -3.30
CA ASP A 50 3.67 -9.54 -4.45
C ASP A 50 4.50 -10.07 -5.65
N ASP A 51 5.72 -10.54 -5.38
CA ASP A 51 6.59 -11.14 -6.40
C ASP A 51 5.93 -12.37 -7.05
N PHE A 52 5.19 -13.21 -6.29
CA PHE A 52 4.42 -14.32 -6.88
C PHE A 52 3.32 -13.85 -7.83
N ALA A 53 2.69 -12.71 -7.55
CA ALA A 53 1.63 -12.16 -8.38
C ALA A 53 2.16 -11.46 -9.64
N ASP A 54 3.29 -10.74 -9.54
CA ASP A 54 3.69 -9.73 -10.52
C ASP A 54 4.98 -10.03 -11.29
N GLU A 55 5.93 -10.84 -10.76
CA GLU A 55 7.23 -10.98 -11.42
C GLU A 55 7.17 -11.74 -12.75
N PRO A 56 7.82 -11.20 -13.81
CA PRO A 56 7.89 -11.84 -15.12
C PRO A 56 8.65 -13.18 -15.12
N GLY A 57 9.52 -13.41 -14.11
CA GLY A 57 10.37 -14.59 -13.99
C GLY A 57 9.64 -15.85 -13.46
N ILE A 58 8.43 -15.71 -12.95
CA ILE A 58 7.58 -16.86 -12.64
C ILE A 58 6.91 -17.28 -13.94
N GLU A 59 7.62 -18.01 -14.77
CA GLU A 59 7.04 -18.67 -15.95
C GLU A 59 5.90 -19.59 -15.50
N GLY A 60 4.68 -19.22 -15.82
CA GLY A 60 3.54 -20.05 -15.50
C GLY A 60 2.21 -19.35 -15.63
N SER A 61 1.20 -20.19 -15.79
CA SER A 61 -0.19 -19.77 -15.86
C SER A 61 -0.65 -19.06 -14.58
N LYS A 62 -1.79 -18.40 -14.65
CA LYS A 62 -2.47 -17.81 -13.47
C LYS A 62 -2.60 -18.82 -12.34
N GLU A 63 -2.85 -20.09 -12.66
CA GLU A 63 -2.99 -21.20 -11.71
C GLU A 63 -1.73 -21.43 -10.88
N LYS A 64 -0.53 -21.37 -11.50
CA LYS A 64 0.74 -21.53 -10.77
C LYS A 64 0.96 -20.38 -9.78
N ARG A 65 0.67 -19.13 -10.18
CA ARG A 65 0.76 -17.95 -9.29
C ARG A 65 -0.21 -18.07 -8.10
N LEU A 66 -1.43 -18.51 -8.36
CA LEU A 66 -2.42 -18.75 -7.31
C LEU A 66 -1.98 -19.88 -6.37
N ALA A 67 -1.42 -20.99 -6.90
CA ALA A 67 -0.89 -22.08 -6.08
C ALA A 67 0.24 -21.62 -5.16
N LEU A 68 1.16 -20.76 -5.63
CA LEU A 68 2.21 -20.17 -4.79
C LEU A 68 1.63 -19.30 -3.67
N LEU A 69 0.62 -18.48 -3.96
CA LEU A 69 -0.08 -17.68 -2.95
C LEU A 69 -0.84 -18.55 -1.95
N ASP A 70 -1.37 -19.73 -2.37
CA ASP A 70 -2.03 -20.67 -1.47
C ASP A 70 -1.02 -21.40 -0.58
N GLU A 71 0.15 -21.79 -1.11
CA GLU A 71 1.26 -22.30 -0.29
C GLU A 71 1.72 -21.26 0.74
N TRP A 72 1.85 -19.99 0.31
CA TRP A 72 2.23 -18.88 1.19
C TRP A 72 1.22 -18.66 2.32
N ASN A 73 -0.08 -18.79 2.01
CA ASN A 73 -1.14 -18.76 3.02
C ASN A 73 -1.08 -19.97 3.99
N GLY A 74 -0.67 -21.14 3.50
CA GLY A 74 -0.39 -22.29 4.36
C GLY A 74 0.71 -21.99 5.40
N LYS A 75 1.82 -21.39 4.97
CA LYS A 75 2.91 -20.94 5.85
C LYS A 75 2.46 -19.83 6.82
N LEU A 76 1.54 -18.95 6.40
CA LEU A 76 0.93 -17.95 7.30
C LEU A 76 0.14 -18.64 8.43
N ASN A 77 -0.60 -19.70 8.15
CA ASN A 77 -1.28 -20.49 9.18
C ASN A 77 -0.30 -21.08 10.21
N ASP A 78 0.88 -21.50 9.77
CA ASP A 78 1.93 -22.02 10.64
C ASP A 78 2.46 -20.99 11.61
N CYS A 79 2.44 -19.67 11.26
CA CYS A 79 2.80 -18.59 12.18
C CYS A 79 1.91 -18.55 13.43
N TYR A 80 0.60 -18.78 13.26
CA TYR A 80 -0.38 -18.73 14.34
C TYR A 80 -0.49 -20.02 15.14
N THR A 81 0.08 -21.12 14.63
CA THR A 81 0.11 -22.43 15.29
C THR A 81 1.47 -22.79 15.88
N GLY A 82 2.46 -21.90 15.77
CA GLY A 82 3.81 -22.11 16.31
C GLY A 82 4.66 -23.09 15.51
N LYS A 83 4.33 -23.32 14.24
CA LYS A 83 5.03 -24.27 13.34
C LYS A 83 5.89 -23.59 12.28
N ALA A 84 6.10 -22.26 12.38
CA ALA A 84 6.90 -21.51 11.42
C ALA A 84 8.35 -22.01 11.35
N TYR A 85 8.86 -22.24 10.15
CA TYR A 85 10.22 -22.77 9.92
C TYR A 85 11.07 -21.93 8.95
N ASP A 86 10.44 -21.11 8.10
CA ASP A 86 11.12 -20.22 7.16
C ASP A 86 11.51 -18.91 7.85
N PRO A 87 12.66 -18.27 7.55
CA PRO A 87 13.07 -17.03 8.21
C PRO A 87 12.04 -15.92 8.19
N ILE A 88 11.33 -15.72 7.07
CA ILE A 88 10.27 -14.69 6.98
C ILE A 88 9.14 -15.04 7.97
N PHE A 89 8.70 -16.29 7.98
CA PHE A 89 7.59 -16.74 8.83
C PHE A 89 7.97 -16.88 10.30
N ILE A 90 9.23 -17.19 10.64
CA ILE A 90 9.71 -17.14 12.02
C ILE A 90 9.68 -15.70 12.56
N ALA A 91 10.17 -14.73 11.79
CA ALA A 91 10.09 -13.31 12.15
C ALA A 91 8.64 -12.82 12.23
N LEU A 92 7.79 -13.24 11.28
CA LEU A 92 6.37 -12.90 11.25
C LEU A 92 5.62 -13.52 12.44
N SER A 93 5.91 -14.78 12.80
CA SER A 93 5.31 -15.45 13.97
C SER A 93 5.62 -14.72 15.28
N ALA A 94 6.86 -14.25 15.45
CA ALA A 94 7.22 -13.40 16.58
C ALA A 94 6.48 -12.06 16.53
N THR A 95 6.36 -11.46 15.33
CA THR A 95 5.67 -10.18 15.13
C THR A 95 4.19 -10.27 15.46
N VAL A 96 3.48 -11.29 14.97
CA VAL A 96 2.02 -11.45 15.23
C VAL A 96 1.74 -11.66 16.69
N LYS A 97 2.63 -12.37 17.40
CA LYS A 97 2.53 -12.61 18.85
C LYS A 97 2.82 -11.34 19.66
N ASP A 98 3.89 -10.62 19.32
CA ASP A 98 4.35 -9.45 20.10
C ASP A 98 3.46 -8.23 19.91
N CYS A 99 2.74 -8.15 18.76
CA CYS A 99 1.90 -7.01 18.38
C CYS A 99 0.40 -7.36 18.29
N ASP A 100 -0.03 -8.54 18.75
CA ASP A 100 -1.42 -9.02 18.72
C ASP A 100 -2.09 -8.84 17.34
N ILE A 101 -1.37 -9.20 16.25
CA ILE A 101 -1.84 -8.97 14.89
C ILE A 101 -2.91 -10.01 14.52
N PRO A 102 -4.15 -9.58 14.18
CA PRO A 102 -5.18 -10.47 13.65
C PRO A 102 -4.74 -11.05 12.29
N LYS A 103 -4.96 -12.35 12.10
CA LYS A 103 -4.58 -13.08 10.89
C LYS A 103 -5.25 -12.51 9.64
N GLU A 104 -6.46 -12.05 9.78
CA GLU A 104 -7.32 -11.50 8.72
C GLU A 104 -6.66 -10.34 7.98
N LEU A 105 -5.83 -9.53 8.67
CA LEU A 105 -5.10 -8.43 8.03
C LEU A 105 -4.05 -8.92 7.04
N LEU A 106 -3.34 -10.00 7.39
CA LEU A 106 -2.34 -10.60 6.52
C LEU A 106 -2.98 -11.42 5.39
N GLU A 107 -4.10 -12.12 5.67
CA GLU A 107 -4.90 -12.79 4.66
C GLU A 107 -5.50 -11.82 3.65
N SER A 108 -5.92 -10.62 4.09
CA SER A 108 -6.42 -9.57 3.20
C SER A 108 -5.36 -9.17 2.18
N LEU A 109 -4.09 -9.00 2.58
CA LEU A 109 -3.00 -8.72 1.63
C LEU A 109 -2.85 -9.84 0.59
N LEU A 110 -2.91 -11.11 1.01
CA LEU A 110 -2.87 -12.25 0.07
C LEU A 110 -4.07 -12.26 -0.87
N ASN A 111 -5.25 -11.85 -0.40
CA ASN A 111 -6.44 -11.74 -1.23
C ASN A 111 -6.30 -10.64 -2.29
N ALA A 112 -5.65 -9.51 -1.95
CA ALA A 112 -5.33 -8.48 -2.94
C ALA A 112 -4.40 -9.03 -4.03
N PHE A 113 -3.32 -9.71 -3.68
CA PHE A 113 -2.41 -10.33 -4.66
C PHE A 113 -3.10 -11.41 -5.52
N ARG A 114 -4.01 -12.21 -4.93
CA ARG A 114 -4.85 -13.13 -5.72
C ARG A 114 -5.76 -12.38 -6.68
N GLN A 115 -6.27 -11.22 -6.28
CA GLN A 115 -7.09 -10.38 -7.14
C GLN A 115 -6.27 -9.82 -8.30
N ASP A 116 -5.03 -9.37 -8.07
CA ASP A 116 -4.12 -8.88 -9.12
C ASP A 116 -3.79 -9.96 -10.18
N VAL A 117 -3.77 -11.24 -9.80
CA VAL A 117 -3.62 -12.34 -10.76
C VAL A 117 -4.88 -12.57 -11.60
N LYS A 118 -6.08 -12.29 -11.03
CA LYS A 118 -7.36 -12.67 -11.64
C LYS A 118 -8.03 -11.52 -12.39
N LYS A 119 -7.87 -10.26 -11.92
CA LYS A 119 -8.68 -9.12 -12.32
C LYS A 119 -7.80 -7.97 -12.79
N SER A 120 -8.10 -7.42 -13.94
CA SER A 120 -7.38 -6.27 -14.53
C SER A 120 -8.28 -5.08 -14.84
N ARG A 121 -9.60 -5.18 -14.62
CA ARG A 121 -10.61 -4.13 -14.85
C ARG A 121 -11.58 -4.08 -13.69
N TYR A 122 -12.17 -2.93 -13.42
CA TYR A 122 -13.09 -2.68 -12.32
C TYR A 122 -14.36 -2.03 -12.85
N GLU A 123 -15.52 -2.67 -12.64
CA GLU A 123 -16.78 -2.20 -13.18
C GLU A 123 -17.18 -0.83 -12.62
N ASN A 124 -16.96 -0.64 -11.30
CA ASN A 124 -17.36 0.57 -10.60
C ASN A 124 -16.39 0.92 -9.46
N PHE A 125 -16.57 2.11 -8.88
CA PHE A 125 -15.70 2.60 -7.82
C PHE A 125 -15.75 1.75 -6.54
N ASN A 126 -16.89 1.10 -6.23
CA ASN A 126 -16.97 0.23 -5.04
C ASN A 126 -16.05 -0.98 -5.18
N GLU A 127 -15.88 -1.54 -6.36
CA GLU A 127 -14.91 -2.62 -6.60
C GLU A 127 -13.47 -2.18 -6.38
N VAL A 128 -13.13 -0.95 -6.75
CA VAL A 128 -11.81 -0.37 -6.47
C VAL A 128 -11.62 -0.13 -4.97
N LEU A 129 -12.66 0.31 -4.27
CA LEU A 129 -12.63 0.43 -2.81
C LEU A 129 -12.49 -0.93 -2.13
N ASP A 130 -13.16 -1.98 -2.63
CA ASP A 130 -13.03 -3.34 -2.11
C ASP A 130 -11.61 -3.91 -2.33
N TYR A 131 -10.98 -3.57 -3.44
CA TYR A 131 -9.56 -3.85 -3.63
C TYR A 131 -8.70 -3.12 -2.57
N CYS A 132 -8.93 -1.83 -2.32
CA CYS A 132 -8.18 -1.06 -1.33
C CYS A 132 -8.37 -1.60 0.10
N LYS A 133 -9.53 -2.16 0.45
CA LYS A 133 -9.76 -2.84 1.73
C LYS A 133 -8.82 -4.01 1.96
N ASN A 134 -8.40 -4.68 0.89
CA ASN A 134 -7.49 -5.82 0.97
C ASN A 134 -6.02 -5.41 0.78
N SER A 135 -5.71 -4.45 -0.09
CA SER A 135 -4.35 -4.11 -0.48
C SER A 135 -3.71 -3.01 0.39
N ALA A 136 -4.47 -1.99 0.78
CA ALA A 136 -3.94 -0.79 1.40
C ALA A 136 -4.35 -0.64 2.88
N ASN A 137 -5.62 -0.82 3.21
CA ASN A 137 -6.13 -0.60 4.57
C ASN A 137 -5.46 -1.50 5.61
N PRO A 138 -5.18 -2.79 5.34
CA PRO A 138 -4.47 -3.64 6.28
C PRO A 138 -3.09 -3.09 6.66
N VAL A 139 -2.39 -2.45 5.74
CA VAL A 139 -1.04 -1.87 5.99
C VAL A 139 -1.12 -0.79 7.07
N GLY A 140 -2.09 0.12 6.98
CA GLY A 140 -2.30 1.15 7.99
C GLY A 140 -2.64 0.58 9.36
N ARG A 141 -3.55 -0.39 9.41
CA ARG A 141 -3.95 -1.08 10.65
C ARG A 141 -2.77 -1.84 11.27
N LEU A 142 -1.96 -2.55 10.46
CA LEU A 142 -0.76 -3.23 10.93
C LEU A 142 0.25 -2.25 11.54
N VAL A 143 0.45 -1.08 10.93
CA VAL A 143 1.31 -0.02 11.50
C VAL A 143 0.76 0.44 12.85
N LEU A 144 -0.54 0.69 12.98
CA LEU A 144 -1.15 1.12 14.25
C LEU A 144 -0.98 0.04 15.33
N LEU A 145 -1.21 -1.24 15.02
CA LEU A 145 -1.02 -2.36 15.96
C LEU A 145 0.44 -2.49 16.43
N ILE A 146 1.43 -2.31 15.54
CA ILE A 146 2.85 -2.29 15.93
C ILE A 146 3.14 -1.20 16.97
N PHE A 147 2.38 -0.12 16.97
CA PHE A 147 2.49 0.97 17.96
C PHE A 147 1.49 0.84 19.12
N ASP A 148 0.97 -0.36 19.36
CA ASP A 148 0.05 -0.68 20.45
C ASP A 148 -1.24 0.16 20.42
N ILE A 149 -1.77 0.37 19.21
CA ILE A 149 -3.02 1.11 18.97
C ILE A 149 -4.06 0.13 18.43
N GLN A 150 -5.04 -0.19 19.28
CA GLN A 150 -6.22 -0.98 18.96
C GLN A 150 -7.46 -0.12 19.19
N ASN A 151 -7.84 0.65 18.16
CA ASN A 151 -8.96 1.58 18.25
C ASN A 151 -9.69 1.63 16.90
N ASP A 152 -10.97 1.24 16.89
CA ASP A 152 -11.76 1.12 15.65
C ASP A 152 -11.95 2.46 14.93
N GLU A 153 -12.08 3.57 15.68
CA GLU A 153 -12.18 4.90 15.08
C GLU A 153 -10.88 5.29 14.36
N MET A 154 -9.73 5.06 15.03
CA MET A 154 -8.42 5.30 14.40
C MET A 154 -8.18 4.38 13.20
N PHE A 155 -8.60 3.10 13.27
CA PHE A 155 -8.56 2.21 12.12
C PHE A 155 -9.39 2.74 10.96
N GLY A 156 -10.61 3.22 11.22
CA GLY A 156 -11.45 3.82 10.19
C GLY A 156 -10.82 5.05 9.53
N LYS A 157 -10.16 5.93 10.31
CA LYS A 157 -9.45 7.09 9.77
C LYS A 157 -8.18 6.71 9.02
N SER A 158 -7.44 5.70 9.50
CA SER A 158 -6.29 5.12 8.81
C SER A 158 -6.68 4.50 7.47
N ASP A 159 -7.79 3.77 7.41
CA ASP A 159 -8.32 3.18 6.18
C ASP A 159 -8.60 4.24 5.11
N LYS A 160 -9.15 5.41 5.51
CA LYS A 160 -9.38 6.53 4.59
C LYS A 160 -8.06 7.04 3.98
N ILE A 161 -7.02 7.20 4.81
CA ILE A 161 -5.68 7.62 4.34
C ILE A 161 -5.08 6.56 3.42
N CYS A 162 -5.12 5.28 3.81
CA CYS A 162 -4.52 4.19 3.03
C CYS A 162 -5.23 4.00 1.68
N THR A 163 -6.56 4.05 1.67
CA THR A 163 -7.35 4.06 0.44
C THR A 163 -6.96 5.24 -0.45
N ALA A 164 -6.88 6.47 0.11
CA ALA A 164 -6.50 7.65 -0.66
C ALA A 164 -5.08 7.56 -1.23
N LEU A 165 -4.12 6.98 -0.48
CA LEU A 165 -2.76 6.73 -0.95
C LEU A 165 -2.74 5.73 -2.13
N GLN A 166 -3.51 4.65 -2.04
CA GLN A 166 -3.62 3.66 -3.10
C GLN A 166 -4.25 4.25 -4.35
N LEU A 167 -5.33 5.02 -4.21
CA LEU A 167 -5.98 5.72 -5.32
C LEU A 167 -5.02 6.73 -5.96
N ALA A 168 -4.29 7.53 -5.16
CA ALA A 168 -3.30 8.47 -5.68
C ALA A 168 -2.21 7.76 -6.49
N ASN A 169 -1.81 6.54 -6.07
CA ASN A 169 -0.88 5.71 -6.82
C ASN A 169 -1.50 5.24 -8.15
N PHE A 170 -2.75 4.77 -8.17
CA PHE A 170 -3.43 4.38 -9.40
C PHE A 170 -3.51 5.52 -10.40
N TRP A 171 -3.89 6.72 -9.95
CA TRP A 171 -3.96 7.88 -10.85
C TRP A 171 -2.59 8.37 -11.31
N GLN A 172 -1.55 8.19 -10.51
CA GLN A 172 -0.17 8.47 -10.87
C GLN A 172 0.35 7.49 -11.93
N ASP A 173 -0.04 6.21 -11.84
CA ASP A 173 0.58 5.09 -12.53
C ASP A 173 -0.21 4.56 -13.72
N VAL A 174 -1.27 5.23 -14.17
CA VAL A 174 -2.12 4.81 -15.31
C VAL A 174 -1.27 4.32 -16.49
N LYS A 175 -0.25 5.09 -16.88
CA LYS A 175 0.66 4.72 -17.99
C LYS A 175 1.44 3.43 -17.72
N VAL A 176 1.83 3.19 -16.49
CA VAL A 176 2.66 2.02 -16.09
C VAL A 176 1.77 0.78 -15.98
N ASP A 177 0.57 0.95 -15.44
CA ASP A 177 -0.39 -0.13 -15.24
C ASP A 177 -0.95 -0.64 -16.58
N LEU A 178 -1.14 0.25 -17.55
CA LEU A 178 -1.49 -0.12 -18.94
C LEU A 178 -0.45 -1.06 -19.59
N LEU A 179 0.84 -0.96 -19.26
CA LEU A 179 1.87 -1.88 -19.76
C LEU A 179 1.71 -3.31 -19.21
N LYS A 180 1.00 -3.45 -18.09
CA LYS A 180 0.66 -4.73 -17.45
C LYS A 180 -0.77 -5.17 -17.76
N ASP A 181 -1.43 -4.52 -18.73
CA ASP A 181 -2.85 -4.70 -19.05
C ASP A 181 -3.79 -4.50 -17.84
N ARG A 182 -3.47 -3.54 -16.95
CA ARG A 182 -4.27 -3.19 -15.79
C ARG A 182 -4.85 -1.78 -15.93
N ILE A 183 -6.15 -1.64 -15.62
CA ILE A 183 -6.86 -0.36 -15.55
C ILE A 183 -7.65 -0.34 -14.23
N TYR A 184 -7.24 0.55 -13.32
CA TYR A 184 -7.90 0.75 -12.02
C TYR A 184 -8.95 1.87 -12.07
N ILE A 185 -9.05 2.60 -13.19
CA ILE A 185 -10.13 3.58 -13.41
C ILE A 185 -11.43 2.80 -13.58
N PRO A 186 -12.49 3.10 -12.80
CA PRO A 186 -13.77 2.41 -12.94
C PRO A 186 -14.38 2.53 -14.34
N GLU A 187 -14.90 1.44 -14.89
CA GLU A 187 -15.50 1.39 -16.22
C GLU A 187 -16.74 2.30 -16.32
N ASP A 188 -17.57 2.37 -15.27
CA ASP A 188 -18.73 3.27 -15.20
C ASP A 188 -18.32 4.74 -15.26
N ASP A 189 -17.23 5.13 -14.60
CA ASP A 189 -16.68 6.48 -14.71
C ASP A 189 -16.12 6.75 -16.11
N MET A 190 -15.43 5.78 -16.71
CA MET A 190 -14.91 5.90 -18.08
C MET A 190 -16.05 6.14 -19.07
N VAL A 191 -17.14 5.37 -18.96
CA VAL A 191 -18.36 5.55 -19.77
C VAL A 191 -18.98 6.93 -19.54
N GLN A 192 -19.11 7.37 -18.28
CA GLN A 192 -19.66 8.68 -17.91
C GLN A 192 -18.92 9.83 -18.59
N PHE A 193 -17.58 9.73 -18.70
CA PHE A 193 -16.75 10.76 -19.32
C PHE A 193 -16.47 10.54 -20.80
N GLY A 194 -17.02 9.47 -21.42
CA GLY A 194 -16.80 9.16 -22.82
C GLY A 194 -15.37 8.74 -23.16
N VAL A 195 -14.71 8.03 -22.24
CA VAL A 195 -13.35 7.48 -22.39
C VAL A 195 -13.45 5.96 -22.53
N SER A 196 -12.70 5.38 -23.44
CA SER A 196 -12.63 3.92 -23.66
C SER A 196 -11.24 3.36 -23.37
N ASP A 197 -11.12 2.03 -23.20
CA ASP A 197 -9.83 1.32 -23.13
C ASP A 197 -8.94 1.66 -24.33
N VAL A 198 -9.54 1.79 -25.53
CA VAL A 198 -8.82 2.12 -26.77
C VAL A 198 -8.17 3.51 -26.66
N ASP A 199 -8.87 4.49 -26.06
CA ASP A 199 -8.31 5.83 -25.85
C ASP A 199 -7.11 5.79 -24.91
N LEU A 200 -7.18 4.99 -23.84
CA LEU A 200 -6.07 4.80 -22.89
C LEU A 200 -4.85 4.14 -23.56
N VAL A 201 -5.07 3.05 -24.30
CA VAL A 201 -4.00 2.32 -25.01
C VAL A 201 -3.35 3.20 -26.06
N ASN A 202 -4.12 3.98 -26.81
CA ASN A 202 -3.62 4.91 -27.82
C ASN A 202 -3.04 6.19 -27.22
N LYS A 203 -3.05 6.33 -25.88
CA LYS A 203 -2.59 7.53 -25.16
C LYS A 203 -3.28 8.80 -25.67
N ASN A 204 -4.59 8.70 -25.93
CA ASN A 204 -5.42 9.80 -26.41
C ASN A 204 -5.69 10.77 -25.25
N ASP A 205 -4.83 11.78 -25.13
CA ASP A 205 -4.95 12.83 -24.14
C ASP A 205 -6.03 13.84 -24.55
N SER A 206 -7.28 13.41 -24.41
CA SER A 206 -8.45 14.25 -24.69
C SER A 206 -8.88 15.05 -23.46
N SER A 207 -9.66 16.11 -23.68
CA SER A 207 -10.32 16.84 -22.58
C SER A 207 -11.24 15.92 -21.75
N ALA A 208 -11.87 14.93 -22.36
CA ALA A 208 -12.66 13.91 -21.69
C ALA A 208 -11.82 13.10 -20.70
N PHE A 209 -10.63 12.63 -21.11
CA PHE A 209 -9.71 11.91 -20.23
C PHE A 209 -9.23 12.80 -19.07
N ARG A 210 -8.85 14.04 -19.34
CA ARG A 210 -8.41 14.97 -18.28
C ARG A 210 -9.52 15.24 -17.26
N ASN A 211 -10.77 15.41 -17.72
CA ASN A 211 -11.92 15.57 -16.83
C ASN A 211 -12.17 14.31 -15.99
N LEU A 212 -12.01 13.12 -16.56
CA LEU A 212 -12.09 11.84 -15.84
C LEU A 212 -11.02 11.77 -14.72
N ILE A 213 -9.76 12.07 -15.04
CA ILE A 213 -8.70 12.05 -14.03
C ILE A 213 -8.90 13.15 -12.97
N ASN A 214 -9.37 14.33 -13.34
CA ASN A 214 -9.74 15.36 -12.37
C ASN A 214 -10.80 14.84 -11.38
N PHE A 215 -11.86 14.21 -11.88
CA PHE A 215 -12.91 13.62 -11.05
C PHE A 215 -12.35 12.57 -10.08
N GLN A 216 -11.43 11.70 -10.56
CA GLN A 216 -10.76 10.72 -9.69
C GLN A 216 -9.89 11.40 -8.61
N VAL A 217 -9.19 12.46 -8.96
CA VAL A 217 -8.35 13.22 -8.03
C VAL A 217 -9.21 13.89 -6.95
N GLU A 218 -10.31 14.53 -7.31
CA GLU A 218 -11.21 15.21 -6.36
C GLU A 218 -11.82 14.25 -5.34
N ARG A 219 -12.27 13.04 -5.78
CA ARG A 219 -12.80 12.03 -4.84
C ARG A 219 -11.72 11.49 -3.91
N THR A 220 -10.47 11.39 -4.38
CA THR A 220 -9.34 10.95 -3.58
C THR A 220 -8.94 12.00 -2.54
N GLU A 221 -8.98 13.29 -2.88
CA GLU A 221 -8.74 14.39 -1.94
C GLU A 221 -9.74 14.38 -0.78
N LYS A 222 -11.01 14.09 -1.05
CA LYS A 222 -12.04 13.96 0.01
C LYS A 222 -11.67 12.87 1.02
N LEU A 223 -11.19 11.71 0.55
CA LEU A 223 -10.75 10.63 1.43
C LEU A 223 -9.54 11.05 2.28
N PHE A 224 -8.57 11.78 1.72
CA PHE A 224 -7.46 12.33 2.50
C PHE A 224 -7.94 13.27 3.60
N GLU A 225 -8.92 14.13 3.32
CA GLU A 225 -9.47 15.05 4.34
C GLU A 225 -10.28 14.29 5.41
N GLU A 226 -11.07 13.28 5.02
CA GLU A 226 -11.81 12.42 5.95
C GLU A 226 -10.88 11.66 6.92
N GLY A 227 -9.69 11.26 6.45
CA GLY A 227 -8.69 10.57 7.26
C GLY A 227 -7.86 11.48 8.17
N LYS A 228 -7.84 12.79 7.92
CA LYS A 228 -6.97 13.76 8.62
C LYS A 228 -7.14 13.78 10.13
N GLU A 229 -8.33 13.46 10.62
CA GLU A 229 -8.67 13.42 12.04
C GLU A 229 -7.84 12.40 12.82
N LEU A 230 -7.29 11.36 12.15
CA LEU A 230 -6.36 10.41 12.76
C LEU A 230 -5.23 11.10 13.53
N PHE A 231 -4.72 12.22 13.03
CA PHE A 231 -3.58 12.89 13.66
C PHE A 231 -3.94 13.53 14.99
N GLU A 232 -5.17 14.04 15.14
CA GLU A 232 -5.65 14.61 16.40
C GLU A 232 -5.97 13.48 17.40
N LEU A 233 -6.58 12.39 16.96
CA LEU A 233 -6.84 11.22 17.79
C LEU A 233 -5.53 10.66 18.36
N LEU A 234 -4.49 10.51 17.53
CA LEU A 234 -3.17 10.03 17.95
C LEU A 234 -2.49 10.98 18.96
N LYS A 235 -2.66 12.29 18.83
CA LYS A 235 -2.13 13.26 19.80
C LYS A 235 -2.83 13.15 21.13
N ASN A 236 -4.17 13.03 21.13
CA ASN A 236 -4.99 12.96 22.34
C ASN A 236 -4.64 11.72 23.18
N GLU A 237 -4.30 10.60 22.54
CA GLU A 237 -3.83 9.41 23.24
C GLU A 237 -2.34 9.45 23.61
N SER A 238 -1.68 10.60 23.47
CA SER A 238 -0.23 10.78 23.76
C SER A 238 0.68 9.76 23.08
N LYS A 239 0.29 9.32 21.89
CA LYS A 239 1.06 8.33 21.10
C LYS A 239 2.37 8.94 20.58
N SER A 240 3.24 8.10 20.07
CA SER A 240 4.57 8.45 19.61
C SER A 240 4.56 9.62 18.61
N LYS A 241 5.20 10.75 18.97
CA LYS A 241 5.37 11.90 18.06
C LYS A 241 6.05 11.50 16.74
N ARG A 242 6.89 10.46 16.75
CA ARG A 242 7.55 9.93 15.56
C ARG A 242 6.55 9.23 14.64
N LEU A 243 5.62 8.45 15.19
CA LEU A 243 4.54 7.84 14.40
C LEU A 243 3.68 8.92 13.74
N ILE A 244 3.24 9.92 14.51
CA ILE A 244 2.41 11.02 14.00
C ILE A 244 3.14 11.75 12.87
N PHE A 245 4.43 12.01 13.04
CA PHE A 245 5.25 12.65 12.02
C PHE A 245 5.31 11.81 10.73
N GLU A 246 5.57 10.50 10.83
CA GLU A 246 5.62 9.58 9.69
C GLU A 246 4.29 9.53 8.94
N LEU A 247 3.19 9.35 9.68
CA LEU A 247 1.87 9.29 9.05
C LEU A 247 1.48 10.61 8.39
N LYS A 248 1.83 11.76 9.01
CA LYS A 248 1.64 13.08 8.39
C LYS A 248 2.49 13.26 7.13
N LEU A 249 3.76 12.83 7.17
CA LEU A 249 4.65 12.92 6.02
C LEU A 249 4.13 12.07 4.85
N THR A 250 3.65 10.87 5.13
CA THR A 250 3.05 9.97 4.15
C THR A 250 1.76 10.56 3.57
N TRP A 251 0.87 11.09 4.41
CA TRP A 251 -0.37 11.78 4.00
C TRP A 251 -0.07 12.98 3.10
N LEU A 252 0.89 13.85 3.50
CA LEU A 252 1.33 14.98 2.69
C LEU A 252 1.95 14.53 1.37
N GLY A 253 2.70 13.44 1.38
CA GLY A 253 3.30 12.85 0.17
C GLY A 253 2.26 12.44 -0.87
N GLY A 254 1.21 11.73 -0.43
CA GLY A 254 0.09 11.36 -1.31
C GLY A 254 -0.64 12.58 -1.86
N LYS A 255 -0.93 13.58 -1.04
CA LYS A 255 -1.54 14.85 -1.50
C LYS A 255 -0.65 15.59 -2.50
N GLU A 256 0.67 15.57 -2.31
CA GLU A 256 1.59 16.23 -3.25
C GLU A 256 1.64 15.49 -4.60
N ILE A 257 1.46 14.15 -4.64
CA ILE A 257 1.26 13.43 -5.90
C ILE A 257 0.00 13.93 -6.61
N LEU A 258 -1.13 14.08 -5.93
CA LEU A 258 -2.35 14.64 -6.53
C LEU A 258 -2.14 16.08 -7.06
N ASN A 259 -1.41 16.92 -6.31
CA ASN A 259 -1.05 18.26 -6.78
C ASN A 259 -0.19 18.23 -8.06
N LYS A 260 0.73 17.27 -8.17
CA LYS A 260 1.55 17.09 -9.35
C LYS A 260 0.75 16.58 -10.55
N ILE A 261 -0.26 15.73 -10.34
CA ILE A 261 -1.21 15.32 -11.39
C ILE A 261 -1.96 16.55 -11.90
N LYS A 262 -2.43 17.42 -11.00
CA LYS A 262 -3.08 18.69 -11.39
C LYS A 262 -2.12 19.61 -12.17
N ALA A 263 -0.86 19.71 -11.72
CA ALA A 263 0.15 20.58 -12.33
C ALA A 263 0.52 20.20 -13.76
N ILE A 264 0.35 18.93 -14.15
CA ILE A 264 0.52 18.46 -15.54
C ILE A 264 -0.81 18.46 -16.31
N ASP A 265 -1.83 19.17 -15.81
CA ASP A 265 -3.15 19.24 -16.40
C ASP A 265 -3.76 17.83 -16.62
N TYR A 266 -3.55 16.94 -15.64
CA TYR A 266 -4.05 15.56 -15.58
C TYR A 266 -3.55 14.63 -16.70
N ASP A 267 -2.50 15.00 -17.47
CA ASP A 267 -1.93 14.19 -18.55
C ASP A 267 -0.99 13.08 -18.01
N VAL A 268 -1.56 12.14 -17.30
CA VAL A 268 -0.86 10.98 -16.71
C VAL A 268 -0.55 9.88 -17.73
N LEU A 269 -1.12 9.94 -18.93
CA LEU A 269 -0.80 9.02 -20.04
C LEU A 269 0.59 9.30 -20.64
N LYS A 270 1.01 10.57 -20.67
CA LYS A 270 2.33 10.96 -21.17
C LYS A 270 3.35 11.04 -20.07
N THR A 271 3.00 11.62 -18.92
CA THR A 271 3.93 11.95 -17.85
C THR A 271 3.54 11.28 -16.55
N ARG A 272 4.45 10.49 -15.95
CA ARG A 272 4.28 9.95 -14.59
C ARG A 272 4.78 10.98 -13.57
N PRO A 273 3.92 11.62 -12.76
CA PRO A 273 4.36 12.54 -11.71
C PRO A 273 5.16 11.80 -10.64
N LYS A 274 6.26 12.40 -10.15
CA LYS A 274 7.10 11.84 -9.09
C LYS A 274 7.51 12.92 -8.10
N LEU A 275 7.68 12.54 -6.84
CA LEU A 275 8.29 13.41 -5.83
C LEU A 275 9.80 13.47 -6.06
N ASN A 276 10.32 14.68 -6.27
CA ASN A 276 11.76 14.93 -6.34
C ASN A 276 12.33 15.26 -4.93
N LEU A 277 13.65 15.44 -4.84
CA LEU A 277 14.30 15.73 -3.55
C LEU A 277 13.81 17.03 -2.92
N PHE A 278 13.54 18.07 -3.71
CA PHE A 278 13.04 19.34 -3.23
C PHE A 278 11.62 19.21 -2.66
N ASP A 279 10.76 18.43 -3.32
CA ASP A 279 9.43 18.11 -2.80
C ASP A 279 9.54 17.42 -1.44
N LYS A 280 10.41 16.41 -1.31
CA LYS A 280 10.62 15.66 -0.05
C LYS A 280 11.06 16.60 1.08
N LEU A 281 12.01 17.50 0.83
CA LEU A 281 12.46 18.49 1.82
C LEU A 281 11.34 19.46 2.23
N LYS A 282 10.55 19.95 1.27
CA LYS A 282 9.40 20.80 1.53
C LYS A 282 8.33 20.09 2.38
N LEU A 283 8.08 18.81 2.11
CA LEU A 283 7.12 18.00 2.88
C LEU A 283 7.59 17.80 4.32
N ILE A 284 8.89 17.53 4.54
CA ILE A 284 9.47 17.43 5.88
C ILE A 284 9.26 18.73 6.66
N MET A 285 9.56 19.89 6.05
CA MET A 285 9.34 21.20 6.69
C MET A 285 7.86 21.40 7.06
N LYS A 286 6.93 21.11 6.14
CA LYS A 286 5.48 21.21 6.40
C LYS A 286 4.98 20.27 7.51
N THR A 287 5.68 19.16 7.74
CA THR A 287 5.28 18.21 8.79
C THR A 287 5.68 18.69 10.19
N ILE A 288 6.72 19.51 10.29
CA ILE A 288 7.24 20.07 11.56
C ILE A 288 6.37 21.24 12.07
N ILE A 289 5.77 21.99 11.15
CA ILE A 289 4.87 23.12 11.43
C ILE A 289 3.47 22.58 11.74
#